data_b04af801b0900c6ae1e863dc46374dfa
#
_entry.id   b04af801b0900c6ae1e863dc46374dfa
#
_cell.length_a   1.000
_cell.length_b   1.000
_cell.length_c   1.000
_cell.angle_alpha   90.00
_cell.angle_beta   90.00
_cell.angle_gamma   90.00
#
_symmetry.space_group_name_H-M   'P 1'
#
loop_
_entity.id
_entity.type
_entity.pdbx_description
1 polymer ?
#
loop_
_entity_poly.entity_id
_entity_poly.type
_entity_poly.pdbx_seq_one_letter_code
_entity_poly.pdbx_strand_id
1 'polypeptide(L)'
;MPFPFFGDDKSTVARLLGTLPQTGRLEWIGLRPARREPLVSVAEATVATDRNLVGDHARVKAGGKRQITLLQHEYLAAVANFMGFADPVDPGRLRRNLIVSGVNLLALKNRRIAIGDEVVLDITGECHPCSRMEEELGPGGYNAMRGHGA
;
A
#
# COMPACT_ATOMS: atom_id res chain seq x y z
N MET A 1 18.47 -34.54 1.11
CA MET A 1 18.61 -33.58 2.22
C MET A 1 17.33 -33.59 3.03
N PRO A 2 17.36 -34.02 4.28
CA PRO A 2 16.13 -33.99 5.06
C PRO A 2 15.72 -32.52 5.25
N PHE A 3 14.48 -32.22 4.92
CA PHE A 3 13.87 -30.96 5.34
C PHE A 3 13.84 -30.95 6.87
N PRO A 4 14.27 -29.87 7.51
CA PRO A 4 14.07 -29.77 8.95
C PRO A 4 12.57 -29.89 9.23
N PHE A 5 12.22 -30.89 10.04
CA PHE A 5 10.86 -31.00 10.54
C PHE A 5 10.62 -29.81 11.47
N PHE A 6 9.90 -28.82 10.98
CA PHE A 6 9.42 -27.76 11.85
C PHE A 6 8.25 -28.35 12.62
N GLY A 7 8.52 -28.80 13.83
CA GLY A 7 7.46 -29.16 14.76
C GLY A 7 6.49 -27.98 14.92
N ASP A 8 5.26 -28.23 15.36
CA ASP A 8 4.19 -27.24 15.61
C ASP A 8 4.56 -26.18 16.65
N ASP A 9 5.77 -25.68 16.59
CA ASP A 9 6.22 -24.64 17.50
C ASP A 9 5.72 -23.29 16.98
N LYS A 10 4.72 -22.74 17.68
CA LYS A 10 4.21 -21.38 17.43
C LYS A 10 5.33 -20.33 17.36
N SER A 11 6.43 -20.58 18.04
CA SER A 11 7.60 -19.70 18.02
C SER A 11 8.29 -19.68 16.65
N THR A 12 8.34 -20.81 15.94
CA THR A 12 8.91 -20.90 14.59
C THR A 12 8.08 -20.11 13.58
N VAL A 13 6.77 -20.29 13.59
CA VAL A 13 5.86 -19.54 12.70
C VAL A 13 5.92 -18.05 13.01
N ALA A 14 5.89 -17.67 14.27
CA ALA A 14 6.00 -16.28 14.69
C ALA A 14 7.32 -15.65 14.22
N ARG A 15 8.42 -16.38 14.30
CA ARG A 15 9.73 -15.94 13.81
C ARG A 15 9.72 -15.76 12.29
N LEU A 16 9.16 -16.71 11.53
CA LEU A 16 9.04 -16.63 10.07
C LEU A 16 8.20 -15.42 9.65
N LEU A 17 7.05 -15.21 10.29
CA LEU A 17 6.18 -14.07 10.02
C LEU A 17 6.83 -12.73 10.38
N GLY A 18 7.78 -12.71 11.30
CA GLY A 18 8.51 -11.51 11.71
C GLY A 18 9.79 -11.25 10.90
N THR A 19 10.17 -12.15 10.00
CA THR A 19 11.43 -12.07 9.26
C THR A 19 11.17 -11.56 7.84
N LEU A 20 11.74 -10.40 7.51
CA LEU A 20 11.72 -9.82 6.17
C LEU A 20 13.11 -9.95 5.55
N PRO A 21 13.19 -10.20 4.22
CA PRO A 21 14.49 -10.39 3.54
C PRO A 21 15.28 -9.09 3.40
N GLN A 22 14.61 -7.95 3.44
CA GLN A 22 15.23 -6.63 3.24
C GLN A 22 14.34 -5.51 3.77
N THR A 23 14.87 -4.29 3.81
CA THR A 23 14.13 -3.07 4.08
C THR A 23 13.40 -2.60 2.82
N GLY A 24 12.17 -2.14 2.95
CA GLY A 24 11.42 -1.54 1.87
C GLY A 24 11.86 -0.11 1.56
N ARG A 25 11.33 0.44 0.48
CA ARG A 25 11.63 1.80 0.01
C ARG A 25 10.35 2.55 -0.34
N LEU A 26 10.26 3.81 0.10
CA LEU A 26 9.20 4.72 -0.31
C LEU A 26 9.54 5.28 -1.69
N GLU A 27 8.75 4.92 -2.70
CA GLU A 27 8.99 5.31 -4.10
C GLU A 27 8.22 6.57 -4.52
N TRP A 28 7.04 6.78 -3.94
CA TRP A 28 6.17 7.87 -4.37
C TRP A 28 5.22 8.29 -3.25
N ILE A 29 4.94 9.59 -3.19
CA ILE A 29 3.98 10.19 -2.27
C ILE A 29 2.95 10.97 -3.09
N GLY A 30 1.66 10.70 -2.85
CA GLY A 30 0.57 11.39 -3.50
C GLY A 30 -0.41 12.02 -2.52
N LEU A 31 -0.79 13.25 -2.82
CA LEU A 31 -1.83 13.98 -2.10
C LEU A 31 -3.03 14.20 -3.00
N ARG A 32 -4.22 14.03 -2.47
CA ARG A 32 -5.48 14.32 -3.16
C ARG A 32 -5.78 15.81 -3.00
N PRO A 33 -5.72 16.62 -4.09
CA PRO A 33 -6.01 18.04 -3.97
C PRO A 33 -7.50 18.30 -3.74
N ALA A 34 -8.37 17.50 -4.38
CA ALA A 34 -9.82 17.62 -4.27
C ALA A 34 -10.50 16.28 -4.58
N ARG A 35 -11.80 16.22 -4.33
CA ARG A 35 -12.62 15.05 -4.66
C ARG A 35 -12.59 14.80 -6.17
N ARG A 36 -12.34 13.54 -6.55
CA ARG A 36 -12.32 13.04 -7.94
C ARG A 36 -11.18 13.56 -8.80
N GLU A 37 -10.26 14.33 -8.26
CA GLU A 37 -9.07 14.75 -8.99
C GLU A 37 -7.94 13.73 -8.83
N PRO A 38 -7.04 13.61 -9.82
CA PRO A 38 -5.84 12.80 -9.73
C PRO A 38 -4.98 13.23 -8.53
N LEU A 39 -4.23 12.28 -7.96
CA LEU A 39 -3.28 12.60 -6.93
C LEU A 39 -2.10 13.40 -7.51
N VAL A 40 -1.65 14.37 -6.74
CA VAL A 40 -0.46 15.17 -7.05
C VAL A 40 0.73 14.55 -6.34
N SER A 41 1.80 14.29 -7.10
CA SER A 41 3.06 13.79 -6.54
C SER A 41 3.78 14.91 -5.80
N VAL A 42 4.29 14.58 -4.61
CA VAL A 42 5.12 15.50 -3.81
C VAL A 42 6.40 14.78 -3.38
N ALA A 43 7.48 15.55 -3.21
CA ALA A 43 8.76 15.00 -2.75
C ALA A 43 8.75 14.69 -1.26
N GLU A 44 7.98 15.45 -0.49
CA GLU A 44 7.87 15.32 0.96
C GLU A 44 6.43 15.54 1.40
N ALA A 45 6.04 14.92 2.49
CA ALA A 45 4.76 15.14 3.12
C ALA A 45 4.90 15.02 4.64
N THR A 46 4.04 15.72 5.37
CA THR A 46 3.95 15.62 6.83
C THR A 46 2.77 14.73 7.20
N VAL A 47 3.03 13.79 8.10
CA VAL A 47 1.99 12.94 8.69
C VAL A 47 1.42 13.63 9.92
N ALA A 48 0.11 13.81 9.94
CA ALA A 48 -0.59 14.30 11.14
C ALA A 48 -1.10 13.11 11.95
N THR A 49 -0.73 13.05 13.22
CA THR A 49 -1.15 11.97 14.13
C THR A 49 -2.68 11.87 14.19
N ASP A 50 -3.20 10.65 14.13
CA ASP A 50 -4.63 10.33 14.10
C ASP A 50 -5.42 10.96 12.95
N ARG A 51 -4.74 11.35 11.90
CA ARG A 51 -5.34 11.90 10.69
C ARG A 51 -4.73 11.27 9.44
N ASN A 52 -4.32 12.08 8.51
CA ASN A 52 -3.70 11.66 7.25
C ASN A 52 -2.48 12.54 6.92
N LEU A 53 -2.04 12.51 5.67
CA LEU A 53 -1.02 13.43 5.19
C LEU A 53 -1.58 14.85 5.15
N VAL A 54 -0.79 15.81 5.63
CA VAL A 54 -1.14 17.23 5.53
C VAL A 54 -1.26 17.62 4.06
N GLY A 55 -2.38 18.26 3.71
CA GLY A 55 -2.70 18.62 2.33
C GLY A 55 -3.50 17.58 1.56
N ASP A 56 -3.74 16.40 2.11
CA ASP A 56 -4.64 15.41 1.52
C ASP A 56 -6.11 15.80 1.83
N HIS A 57 -6.93 15.85 0.81
CA HIS A 57 -8.36 16.18 0.91
C HIS A 57 -9.19 15.11 1.62
N ALA A 58 -8.70 13.88 1.72
CA ALA A 58 -9.46 12.79 2.33
C ALA A 58 -9.90 13.14 3.75
N ARG A 59 -11.21 13.03 4.00
CA ARG A 59 -11.74 13.19 5.36
C ARG A 59 -11.47 11.94 6.16
N VAL A 60 -10.68 12.09 7.19
CA VAL A 60 -10.34 11.02 8.12
C VAL A 60 -10.88 11.39 9.50
N LYS A 61 -11.65 10.46 10.08
CA LYS A 61 -12.05 10.60 11.49
C LYS A 61 -10.82 10.37 12.37
N ALA A 62 -10.66 11.20 13.40
CA ALA A 62 -9.64 10.97 14.42
C ALA A 62 -9.79 9.55 15.00
N GLY A 63 -8.67 8.81 15.08
CA GLY A 63 -8.66 7.41 15.52
C GLY A 63 -9.23 6.41 14.51
N GLY A 64 -9.59 6.84 13.29
CA GLY A 64 -10.06 5.95 12.22
C GLY A 64 -8.96 5.00 11.76
N LYS A 65 -9.35 3.80 11.31
CA LYS A 65 -8.40 2.76 10.87
C LYS A 65 -7.81 3.01 9.48
N ARG A 66 -8.41 3.87 8.68
CA ARG A 66 -7.97 4.16 7.32
C ARG A 66 -7.57 5.63 7.20
N GLN A 67 -6.36 5.93 7.61
CA GLN A 67 -5.83 7.29 7.61
C GLN A 67 -4.93 7.55 6.40
N ILE A 68 -4.03 6.62 6.10
CA ILE A 68 -3.09 6.67 4.98
C ILE A 68 -3.18 5.35 4.25
N THR A 69 -3.19 5.39 2.93
CA THR A 69 -3.25 4.19 2.08
C THR A 69 -1.92 3.94 1.41
N LEU A 70 -1.50 2.68 1.41
CA LEU A 70 -0.26 2.23 0.78
C LEU A 70 -0.58 1.31 -0.39
N LEU A 71 0.31 1.29 -1.38
CA LEU A 71 0.26 0.34 -2.49
C LEU A 71 1.68 -0.16 -2.78
N GLN A 72 1.75 -1.39 -3.19
CA GLN A 72 2.98 -2.05 -3.60
C GLN A 72 3.42 -1.54 -4.97
N HIS A 73 4.64 -1.03 -5.08
CA HIS A 73 5.19 -0.53 -6.35
C HIS A 73 5.21 -1.63 -7.43
N GLU A 74 5.55 -2.85 -7.06
CA GLU A 74 5.59 -4.00 -7.97
C GLU A 74 4.24 -4.32 -8.60
N TYR A 75 3.15 -3.92 -7.97
CA TYR A 75 1.80 -4.12 -8.51
C TYR A 75 1.46 -3.17 -9.66
N LEU A 76 2.16 -2.05 -9.80
CA LEU A 76 1.94 -1.13 -10.92
C LEU A 76 2.17 -1.82 -12.28
N ALA A 77 3.22 -2.62 -12.39
CA ALA A 77 3.48 -3.42 -13.57
C ALA A 77 2.53 -4.63 -13.69
N ALA A 78 2.25 -5.30 -12.57
CA ALA A 78 1.36 -6.45 -12.57
C ALA A 78 -0.07 -6.07 -13.02
N VAL A 79 -0.62 -5.00 -12.47
CA VAL A 79 -1.95 -4.50 -12.86
C VAL A 79 -1.97 -4.05 -14.31
N ALA A 80 -0.92 -3.36 -14.78
CA ALA A 80 -0.78 -2.99 -16.19
C ALA A 80 -0.80 -4.21 -17.11
N ASN A 81 -0.11 -5.27 -16.74
CA ASN A 81 -0.11 -6.52 -17.49
C ASN A 81 -1.50 -7.16 -17.54
N PHE A 82 -2.24 -7.16 -16.43
CA PHE A 82 -3.61 -7.68 -16.40
C PHE A 82 -4.58 -6.85 -17.24
N MET A 83 -4.32 -5.56 -17.38
CA MET A 83 -5.11 -4.66 -18.21
C MET A 83 -4.69 -4.65 -19.70
N GLY A 84 -3.57 -5.26 -20.03
CA GLY A 84 -3.01 -5.19 -21.39
C GLY A 84 -2.36 -3.84 -21.71
N PHE A 85 -1.94 -3.07 -20.71
CA PHE A 85 -1.25 -1.80 -20.91
C PHE A 85 0.23 -2.02 -21.23
N ALA A 86 0.80 -1.15 -22.07
CA ALA A 86 2.21 -1.22 -22.43
C ALA A 86 3.16 -0.82 -21.29
N ASP A 87 2.76 0.15 -20.50
CA ASP A 87 3.56 0.73 -19.41
C ASP A 87 2.94 0.47 -18.04
N PRO A 88 3.72 0.47 -16.96
CA PRO A 88 3.19 0.40 -15.60
C PRO A 88 2.12 1.46 -15.36
N VAL A 89 1.16 1.14 -14.49
CA VAL A 89 0.09 2.08 -14.16
C VAL A 89 0.68 3.30 -13.45
N ASP A 90 0.24 4.50 -13.82
CA ASP A 90 0.59 5.73 -13.12
C ASP A 90 0.04 5.67 -11.67
N PRO A 91 0.89 5.83 -10.65
CA PRO A 91 0.47 5.81 -9.25
C PRO A 91 -0.67 6.78 -8.94
N GLY A 92 -0.70 7.94 -9.58
CA GLY A 92 -1.72 8.97 -9.38
C GLY A 92 -3.14 8.50 -9.71
N ARG A 93 -3.30 7.49 -10.54
CA ARG A 93 -4.60 6.91 -10.93
C ARG A 93 -5.16 5.96 -9.87
N LEU A 94 -4.32 5.36 -9.03
CA LEU A 94 -4.73 4.30 -8.10
C LEU A 94 -5.22 4.81 -6.75
N ARG A 95 -5.18 6.11 -6.53
CA ARG A 95 -5.74 6.78 -5.37
C ARG A 95 -5.17 6.29 -4.03
N ARG A 96 -3.91 5.93 -4.02
CA ARG A 96 -3.14 5.57 -2.82
C ARG A 96 -2.13 6.66 -2.50
N ASN A 97 -1.89 6.90 -1.22
CA ASN A 97 -1.00 7.97 -0.78
C ASN A 97 0.48 7.62 -0.94
N LEU A 98 0.86 6.41 -0.57
CA LEU A 98 2.25 5.99 -0.52
C LEU A 98 2.46 4.75 -1.40
N ILE A 99 3.45 4.80 -2.26
CA ILE A 99 3.88 3.66 -3.06
C ILE A 99 5.20 3.15 -2.49
N VAL A 100 5.22 1.89 -2.10
CA VAL A 100 6.35 1.26 -1.41
C VAL A 100 6.83 0.04 -2.20
N SER A 101 8.13 -0.10 -2.35
CA SER A 101 8.76 -1.26 -3.00
C SER A 101 9.60 -2.09 -2.04
N GLY A 102 9.93 -3.30 -2.46
CA GLY A 102 10.92 -4.15 -1.80
C GLY A 102 10.46 -4.89 -0.56
N VAL A 103 9.22 -4.70 -0.13
CA VAL A 103 8.60 -5.49 0.92
C VAL A 103 7.20 -5.93 0.51
N ASN A 104 6.79 -7.10 0.93
CA ASN A 104 5.40 -7.55 0.73
C ASN A 104 4.49 -6.89 1.77
N LEU A 105 3.70 -5.91 1.36
CA LEU A 105 2.81 -5.18 2.26
C LEU A 105 1.78 -6.08 2.96
N LEU A 106 1.33 -7.16 2.32
CA LEU A 106 0.41 -8.12 2.94
C LEU A 106 1.04 -8.82 4.16
N ALA A 107 2.35 -9.01 4.14
CA ALA A 107 3.08 -9.59 5.28
C ALA A 107 3.17 -8.63 6.48
N LEU A 108 2.83 -7.36 6.29
CA LEU A 108 2.90 -6.32 7.33
C LEU A 108 1.56 -6.09 8.04
N LYS A 109 0.52 -6.79 7.65
CA LYS A 109 -0.80 -6.66 8.28
C LYS A 109 -0.71 -6.86 9.81
N ASN A 110 -1.35 -5.98 10.56
CA ASN A 110 -1.32 -5.94 12.02
C ASN A 110 0.08 -5.70 12.63
N ARG A 111 0.98 -5.12 11.84
CA ARG A 111 2.32 -4.76 12.30
C ARG A 111 2.51 -3.25 12.30
N ARG A 112 3.48 -2.82 13.07
CA ARG A 112 3.95 -1.44 13.11
C ARG A 112 5.17 -1.31 12.22
N ILE A 113 5.19 -0.30 11.36
CA ILE A 113 6.30 0.01 10.46
C ILE A 113 6.82 1.43 10.70
N ALA A 114 8.11 1.62 10.48
CA ALA A 114 8.74 2.93 10.46
C ALA A 114 9.04 3.34 9.02
N ILE A 115 8.76 4.60 8.69
CA ILE A 115 9.12 5.21 7.40
C ILE A 115 10.01 6.41 7.71
N GLY A 116 11.29 6.31 7.35
CA GLY A 116 12.28 7.30 7.76
C GLY A 116 12.51 7.29 9.27
N ASP A 117 12.91 8.43 9.82
CA ASP A 117 13.34 8.54 11.22
C ASP A 117 12.21 8.89 12.20
N GLU A 118 11.10 9.43 11.69
CA GLU A 118 10.06 10.04 12.54
C GLU A 118 8.69 9.39 12.40
N VAL A 119 8.36 8.85 11.21
CA VAL A 119 7.00 8.36 10.93
C VAL A 119 6.85 6.91 11.35
N VAL A 120 5.81 6.63 12.11
CA VAL A 120 5.40 5.28 12.49
C VAL A 120 3.95 5.07 12.11
N LEU A 121 3.67 3.99 11.38
CA LEU A 121 2.33 3.61 10.95
C LEU A 121 1.98 2.22 11.50
N ASP A 122 0.74 2.07 11.95
CA ASP A 122 0.15 0.77 12.22
C ASP A 122 -0.59 0.29 10.96
N ILE A 123 -0.19 -0.86 10.43
CA ILE A 123 -0.86 -1.46 9.26
C ILE A 123 -2.12 -2.18 9.75
N THR A 124 -3.27 -1.58 9.50
CA THR A 124 -4.56 -2.01 10.06
C THR A 124 -5.29 -3.04 9.21
N GLY A 125 -5.00 -3.12 7.92
CA GLY A 125 -5.64 -4.07 7.03
C GLY A 125 -5.44 -3.75 5.56
N GLU A 126 -6.03 -4.57 4.71
CA GLU A 126 -5.98 -4.41 3.27
C GLU A 126 -6.92 -3.29 2.80
N CYS A 127 -6.49 -2.57 1.77
CA CYS A 127 -7.31 -1.58 1.08
C CYS A 127 -7.85 -2.19 -0.22
N HIS A 128 -9.00 -2.85 -0.12
CA HIS A 128 -9.63 -3.50 -1.28
C HIS A 128 -9.98 -2.49 -2.38
N PRO A 129 -9.99 -2.91 -3.65
CA PRO A 129 -10.44 -2.06 -4.74
C PRO A 129 -11.93 -1.71 -4.59
N CYS A 130 -12.32 -0.61 -5.19
CA CYS A 130 -13.72 -0.19 -5.29
C CYS A 130 -14.05 0.14 -6.75
N SER A 131 -15.29 0.52 -7.02
CA SER A 131 -15.75 0.91 -8.36
C SER A 131 -14.90 2.00 -9.02
N ARG A 132 -14.20 2.81 -8.22
CA ARG A 132 -13.24 3.78 -8.73
C ARG A 132 -12.14 3.17 -9.59
N MET A 133 -11.68 1.98 -9.27
CA MET A 133 -10.64 1.32 -10.07
C MET A 133 -11.15 0.96 -11.47
N GLU A 134 -12.43 0.61 -11.57
CA GLU A 134 -13.08 0.42 -12.87
C GLU A 134 -13.18 1.72 -13.66
N GLU A 135 -13.54 2.82 -13.00
CA GLU A 135 -13.62 4.15 -13.62
C GLU A 135 -12.24 4.63 -14.09
N GLU A 136 -11.21 4.48 -13.25
CA GLU A 136 -9.87 4.99 -13.51
C GLU A 136 -9.10 4.16 -14.56
N LEU A 137 -9.23 2.85 -14.52
CA LEU A 137 -8.46 1.95 -15.38
C LEU A 137 -9.24 1.50 -16.62
N GLY A 138 -10.57 1.66 -16.61
CA GLY A 138 -11.45 1.16 -17.63
C GLY A 138 -12.00 -0.23 -17.33
N PRO A 139 -12.80 -0.80 -18.25
CA PRO A 139 -13.41 -2.12 -18.06
C PRO A 139 -12.41 -3.20 -17.67
N GLY A 140 -12.68 -3.89 -16.58
CA GLY A 140 -11.80 -4.91 -16.00
C GLY A 140 -10.83 -4.40 -14.95
N GLY A 141 -10.76 -3.08 -14.71
CA GLY A 141 -9.84 -2.48 -13.73
C GLY A 141 -10.09 -2.93 -12.31
N TYR A 142 -11.34 -3.11 -11.92
CA TYR A 142 -11.68 -3.66 -10.62
C TYR A 142 -11.08 -5.07 -10.41
N ASN A 143 -11.27 -5.96 -11.39
CA ASN A 143 -10.73 -7.31 -11.31
C ASN A 143 -9.20 -7.35 -11.39
N ALA A 144 -8.58 -6.47 -12.17
CA ALA A 144 -7.13 -6.37 -12.25
C ALA A 144 -6.52 -5.96 -10.90
N MET A 145 -7.22 -5.12 -10.13
CA MET A 145 -6.76 -4.66 -8.82
C MET A 145 -7.05 -5.64 -7.67
N ARG A 146 -7.89 -6.65 -7.86
CA ARG A 146 -8.21 -7.61 -6.79
C ARG A 146 -6.97 -8.33 -6.31
N GLY A 147 -6.71 -8.27 -5.00
CA GLY A 147 -5.49 -8.79 -4.38
C GLY A 147 -4.25 -7.92 -4.59
N HIS A 148 -4.35 -6.82 -5.34
CA HIS A 148 -3.25 -5.93 -5.68
C HIS A 148 -3.52 -4.47 -5.30
N GLY A 149 -4.53 -4.23 -4.48
CA GLY A 149 -4.94 -2.90 -4.06
C GLY A 149 -4.46 -2.48 -2.66
N ALA A 150 -3.71 -3.33 -1.99
CA ALA A 150 -3.29 -3.13 -0.61
C ALA A 150 -2.13 -2.18 -0.46
#